data_76647ed9b72bef7fb7963c00c2c82db6
#
_entry.id   76647ed9b72bef7fb7963c00c2c82db6
#
_cell.length_a   1.000
_cell.length_b   1.000
_cell.length_c   1.000
_cell.angle_alpha   90.00
_cell.angle_beta   90.00
_cell.angle_gamma   90.00
#
_symmetry.space_group_name_H-M   'P 1'
#
loop_
_entity.id
_entity.type
_entity.pdbx_description
1 polymer ?
#
loop_
_entity_poly.entity_id
_entity_poly.type
_entity_poly.pdbx_seq_one_letter_code
_entity_poly.pdbx_strand_id
1 'polypeptide(L)'
;VTAPQVCVGAVAVDDGRLLLVRRGRGPAQGKWSVPGGRVERGETVGEAVVRELAEETGMEGLCGPLLGWVERIDDEHHFVILDFVVEVIDGGEPVAGDDAAEAAWVPLEEVAEMTNLVDGLAEFLHEHGVLDVIV
;
A
#
# COMPACT_ATOMS: atom_id res chain seq x y z
N VAL A 1 -23.06 -2.46 -13.50
CA VAL A 1 -21.95 -1.60 -13.89
C VAL A 1 -21.72 -0.56 -12.85
N THR A 2 -20.51 -0.46 -12.43
CA THR A 2 -20.13 0.47 -11.38
C THR A 2 -19.17 1.52 -11.90
N ALA A 3 -19.25 2.68 -11.31
CA ALA A 3 -18.28 3.75 -11.57
C ALA A 3 -16.89 3.30 -11.08
N PRO A 4 -15.82 3.89 -11.58
CA PRO A 4 -14.49 3.69 -11.03
C PRO A 4 -14.50 3.95 -9.52
N GLN A 5 -13.79 3.09 -8.79
CA GLN A 5 -13.70 3.18 -7.34
C GLN A 5 -12.37 3.80 -6.94
N VAL A 6 -12.42 4.77 -6.03
CA VAL A 6 -11.22 5.40 -5.50
C VAL A 6 -10.67 4.56 -4.36
N CYS A 7 -9.40 4.22 -4.48
CA CYS A 7 -8.65 3.52 -3.46
C CYS A 7 -7.44 4.34 -3.05
N VAL A 8 -6.87 4.02 -1.91
CA VAL A 8 -5.65 4.66 -1.41
C VAL A 8 -4.63 3.60 -1.02
N GLY A 9 -3.37 4.00 -1.03
CA GLY A 9 -2.28 3.19 -0.52
C GLY A 9 -1.38 4.02 0.37
N ALA A 10 -0.76 3.37 1.35
CA ALA A 10 0.15 3.98 2.30
C ALA A 10 1.58 3.53 2.01
N VAL A 11 2.43 4.44 1.56
CA VAL A 11 3.85 4.16 1.33
C VAL A 11 4.63 4.67 2.52
N ALA A 12 4.94 3.77 3.44
CA ALA A 12 5.66 4.08 4.68
C ALA A 12 7.05 3.46 4.64
N VAL A 13 8.06 4.32 4.62
CA VAL A 13 9.47 3.91 4.69
C VAL A 13 10.03 4.42 6.01
N ASP A 14 10.62 3.53 6.78
CA ASP A 14 11.26 3.85 8.04
C ASP A 14 12.51 3.00 8.22
N ASP A 15 13.62 3.65 8.51
CA ASP A 15 14.90 2.97 8.73
C ASP A 15 15.27 2.04 7.56
N GLY A 16 15.10 2.52 6.33
CA GLY A 16 15.44 1.77 5.12
C GLY A 16 14.54 0.59 4.81
N ARG A 17 13.35 0.52 5.42
CA ARG A 17 12.40 -0.57 5.23
C ARG A 17 11.05 -0.03 4.81
N LEU A 18 10.37 -0.77 3.96
CA LEU A 18 9.02 -0.45 3.49
C LEU A 18 8.01 -1.34 4.19
N LEU A 19 6.90 -0.74 4.65
CA LEU A 19 5.82 -1.50 5.26
C LEU A 19 4.97 -2.15 4.16
N LEU A 20 4.87 -3.47 4.21
CA LEU A 20 4.11 -4.25 3.24
C LEU A 20 3.14 -5.19 3.95
N VAL A 21 2.06 -5.50 3.25
CA VAL A 21 1.10 -6.52 3.68
C VAL A 21 0.97 -7.58 2.60
N ARG A 22 0.76 -8.84 3.01
CA ARG A 22 0.43 -9.92 2.09
C ARG A 22 -1.09 -10.08 2.07
N ARG A 23 -1.66 -10.01 0.89
CA ARG A 23 -3.12 -10.06 0.73
C ARG A 23 -3.65 -11.44 1.10
N GLY A 24 -4.60 -11.47 2.02
CA GLY A 24 -5.19 -12.72 2.51
C GLY A 24 -6.34 -13.23 1.66
N ARG A 25 -6.96 -12.37 0.86
CA ARG A 25 -8.09 -12.75 0.01
C ARG A 25 -8.32 -11.73 -1.09
N GLY A 26 -9.23 -12.05 -2.00
CA GLY A 26 -9.62 -11.17 -3.09
C GLY A 26 -8.61 -11.15 -4.23
N PRO A 27 -8.68 -10.13 -5.10
CA PRO A 27 -7.72 -9.99 -6.18
C PRO A 27 -6.29 -9.96 -5.66
N ALA A 28 -5.39 -10.67 -6.34
CA ALA A 28 -3.97 -10.78 -6.00
C ALA A 28 -3.72 -11.40 -4.62
N GLN A 29 -4.59 -12.33 -4.18
CA GLN A 29 -4.38 -13.09 -2.95
C GLN A 29 -2.98 -13.71 -2.92
N GLY A 30 -2.29 -13.61 -1.78
CA GLY A 30 -0.95 -14.14 -1.59
C GLY A 30 0.17 -13.22 -2.05
N LYS A 31 -0.15 -12.13 -2.73
CA LYS A 31 0.85 -11.16 -3.16
C LYS A 31 1.03 -10.05 -2.12
N TRP A 32 2.22 -9.47 -2.10
CA TRP A 32 2.55 -8.37 -1.22
C TRP A 32 2.28 -7.03 -1.87
N SER A 33 1.76 -6.10 -1.09
CA SER A 33 1.49 -4.73 -1.53
C SER A 33 1.66 -3.76 -0.38
N VAL A 34 1.62 -2.47 -0.69
CA VAL A 34 1.50 -1.47 0.37
C VAL A 34 0.11 -1.58 1.01
N PRO A 35 -0.03 -1.24 2.29
CA PRO A 35 -1.36 -1.20 2.92
C PRO A 35 -2.29 -0.24 2.19
N GLY A 36 -3.55 -0.57 2.10
CA GLY A 36 -4.51 0.30 1.44
C GLY A 36 -5.85 -0.37 1.21
N GLY A 37 -6.76 0.37 0.61
CA GLY A 37 -8.09 -0.11 0.33
C GLY A 37 -8.97 1.00 -0.20
N ARG A 38 -10.27 0.74 -0.21
CA ARG A 38 -11.25 1.67 -0.78
C ARG A 38 -11.51 2.85 0.14
N VAL A 39 -11.68 4.02 -0.46
CA VAL A 39 -12.19 5.19 0.25
C VAL A 39 -13.68 4.97 0.51
N GLU A 40 -14.09 5.12 1.76
CA GLU A 40 -15.49 5.01 2.13
C GLU A 40 -16.20 6.33 1.91
N ARG A 41 -17.49 6.26 1.62
CA ARG A 41 -18.29 7.45 1.40
C ARG A 41 -18.23 8.38 2.60
N GLY A 42 -17.94 9.65 2.34
CA GLY A 42 -17.88 10.68 3.39
C GLY A 42 -16.53 10.82 4.05
N GLU A 43 -15.59 9.95 3.71
CA GLU A 43 -14.24 9.97 4.24
C GLU A 43 -13.30 10.69 3.26
N THR A 44 -12.37 11.48 3.75
CA THR A 44 -11.33 12.07 2.90
C THR A 44 -10.32 10.98 2.52
N VAL A 45 -9.55 11.22 1.46
CA VAL A 45 -8.50 10.27 1.07
C VAL A 45 -7.47 10.09 2.19
N GLY A 46 -7.10 11.18 2.88
CA GLY A 46 -6.16 11.10 4.01
C GLY A 46 -6.69 10.29 5.17
N GLU A 47 -7.99 10.43 5.48
CA GLU A 47 -8.64 9.63 6.52
C GLU A 47 -8.65 8.14 6.13
N ALA A 48 -8.90 7.85 4.85
CA ALA A 48 -8.89 6.47 4.35
C ALA A 48 -7.51 5.84 4.51
N VAL A 49 -6.45 6.58 4.18
CA VAL A 49 -5.07 6.10 4.32
C VAL A 49 -4.77 5.70 5.76
N VAL A 50 -5.10 6.59 6.71
CA VAL A 50 -4.83 6.35 8.13
C VAL A 50 -5.65 5.16 8.65
N ARG A 51 -6.91 5.08 8.25
CA ARG A 51 -7.79 3.97 8.65
C ARG A 51 -7.29 2.63 8.10
N GLU A 52 -6.98 2.55 6.81
CA GLU A 52 -6.52 1.32 6.18
C GLU A 52 -5.19 0.85 6.77
N LEU A 53 -4.27 1.79 7.04
CA LEU A 53 -3.02 1.47 7.70
C LEU A 53 -3.27 0.79 9.05
N ALA A 54 -4.14 1.39 9.86
CA ALA A 54 -4.46 0.85 11.18
C ALA A 54 -5.15 -0.51 11.10
N GLU A 55 -6.11 -0.67 10.19
CA GLU A 55 -6.84 -1.92 10.04
C GLU A 55 -5.96 -3.07 9.59
N GLU A 56 -5.04 -2.81 8.67
CA GLU A 56 -4.22 -3.89 8.07
C GLU A 56 -2.91 -4.16 8.79
N THR A 57 -2.38 -3.19 9.53
CA THR A 57 -1.06 -3.33 10.16
C THR A 57 -1.05 -3.03 11.65
N GLY A 58 -2.12 -2.49 12.21
CA GLY A 58 -2.13 -2.03 13.59
C GLY A 58 -1.29 -0.78 13.84
N MET A 59 -0.71 -0.19 12.81
CA MET A 59 0.15 0.98 12.95
C MET A 59 -0.64 2.27 12.91
N GLU A 60 -0.15 3.28 13.62
CA GLU A 60 -0.69 4.62 13.58
C GLU A 60 0.21 5.49 12.72
N GLY A 61 -0.36 6.20 11.76
CA GLY A 61 0.41 7.01 10.84
C GLY A 61 -0.20 8.36 10.55
N LEU A 62 0.64 9.23 9.99
CA LEU A 62 0.22 10.54 9.48
C LEU A 62 0.29 10.49 7.96
N CYS A 63 -0.81 10.89 7.32
CA CYS A 63 -0.84 10.96 5.86
C CYS A 63 -0.09 12.20 5.39
N GLY A 64 0.93 11.98 4.60
CA GLY A 64 1.74 13.04 3.97
C GLY A 64 1.29 13.31 2.53
N PRO A 65 2.20 13.76 1.68
CA PRO A 65 1.86 14.15 0.31
C PRO A 65 1.53 12.95 -0.58
N LEU A 66 0.80 13.23 -1.64
CA LEU A 66 0.55 12.24 -2.70
C LEU A 66 1.89 11.91 -3.36
N LEU A 67 2.22 10.62 -3.40
CA LEU A 67 3.40 10.13 -4.10
C LEU A 67 3.12 9.99 -5.59
N GLY A 68 1.98 9.39 -5.92
CA GLY A 68 1.54 9.19 -7.28
C GLY A 68 0.23 8.41 -7.32
N TRP A 69 -0.21 8.06 -8.51
CA TRP A 69 -1.45 7.33 -8.68
C TRP A 69 -1.32 6.32 -9.80
N VAL A 70 -2.12 5.27 -9.72
CA VAL A 70 -2.21 4.24 -10.76
C VAL A 70 -3.67 3.87 -10.98
N GLU A 71 -3.96 3.32 -12.14
CA GLU A 71 -5.26 2.74 -12.42
C GLU A 71 -5.11 1.25 -12.67
N ARG A 72 -6.09 0.48 -12.19
CA ARG A 72 -6.17 -0.94 -12.46
C ARG A 72 -7.54 -1.23 -13.03
N ILE A 73 -7.56 -1.70 -14.25
CA ILE A 73 -8.79 -1.92 -15.00
C ILE A 73 -8.80 -3.37 -15.48
N ASP A 74 -9.85 -4.10 -15.14
CA ASP A 74 -10.10 -5.43 -15.69
C ASP A 74 -11.59 -5.53 -16.05
N ASP A 75 -12.06 -6.73 -16.38
CA ASP A 75 -13.45 -6.92 -16.79
C ASP A 75 -14.46 -6.61 -15.69
N GLU A 76 -14.05 -6.69 -14.43
CA GLU A 76 -14.96 -6.53 -13.30
C GLU A 76 -14.69 -5.28 -12.48
N HIS A 77 -13.48 -4.72 -12.58
CA HIS A 77 -13.03 -3.65 -11.69
C HIS A 77 -12.39 -2.51 -12.44
N HIS A 78 -12.60 -1.32 -11.94
CA HIS A 78 -11.84 -0.13 -12.32
C HIS A 78 -11.47 0.62 -11.03
N PHE A 79 -10.22 0.50 -10.61
CA PHE A 79 -9.71 1.16 -9.43
C PHE A 79 -8.81 2.33 -9.81
N VAL A 80 -9.03 3.47 -9.18
CA VAL A 80 -8.10 4.60 -9.22
C VAL A 80 -7.42 4.63 -7.85
N ILE A 81 -6.13 4.34 -7.81
CA ILE A 81 -5.39 4.17 -6.57
C ILE A 81 -4.47 5.35 -6.36
N LEU A 82 -4.68 6.06 -5.26
CA LEU A 82 -3.86 7.20 -4.87
C LEU A 82 -2.92 6.74 -3.76
N ASP A 83 -1.62 6.74 -4.04
CA ASP A 83 -0.62 6.31 -3.06
C ASP A 83 0.01 7.53 -2.39
N PHE A 84 -0.03 7.53 -1.06
CA PHE A 84 0.45 8.65 -0.24
C PHE A 84 1.69 8.23 0.55
N VAL A 85 2.62 9.17 0.70
CA VAL A 85 3.73 9.01 1.64
C VAL A 85 3.16 9.09 3.04
N VAL A 86 3.50 8.13 3.89
CA VAL A 86 2.99 8.04 5.25
C VAL A 86 4.15 7.97 6.24
N GLU A 87 4.04 8.74 7.32
CA GLU A 87 4.95 8.66 8.45
C GLU A 87 4.27 7.84 9.55
N VAL A 88 4.90 6.74 9.96
CA VAL A 88 4.42 5.93 11.08
C VAL A 88 4.87 6.60 12.37
N ILE A 89 3.89 6.93 13.23
CA ILE A 89 4.15 7.69 14.45
C ILE A 89 4.79 6.83 15.53
N ASP A 90 4.30 5.62 15.68
CA ASP A 90 4.72 4.74 16.74
C ASP A 90 5.30 3.47 16.14
N GLY A 91 6.64 3.42 16.15
CA GLY A 91 7.37 2.30 15.58
C GLY A 91 7.26 1.06 16.45
N GLY A 92 6.61 0.06 15.97
CA GLY A 92 6.52 -1.24 16.57
C GLY A 92 6.49 -2.28 15.49
N GLU A 93 6.23 -3.50 15.87
CA GLU A 93 6.03 -4.57 14.92
C GLU A 93 4.60 -4.49 14.39
N PRO A 94 4.41 -4.53 13.07
CA PRO A 94 3.07 -4.56 12.53
C PRO A 94 2.38 -5.87 12.86
N VAL A 95 1.06 -5.80 13.03
CA VAL A 95 0.22 -6.97 13.29
C VAL A 95 -0.83 -7.02 12.21
N ALA A 96 -0.80 -8.08 11.41
CA ALA A 96 -1.76 -8.23 10.32
C ALA A 96 -3.19 -8.24 10.85
N GLY A 97 -4.06 -7.46 10.21
CA GLY A 97 -5.47 -7.39 10.54
C GLY A 97 -6.31 -7.28 9.30
N ASP A 98 -7.63 -7.31 9.47
CA ASP A 98 -8.61 -7.26 8.40
C ASP A 98 -8.30 -8.30 7.31
N ASP A 99 -8.10 -7.87 6.06
CA ASP A 99 -7.85 -8.76 4.93
C ASP A 99 -6.38 -9.13 4.73
N ALA A 100 -5.49 -8.66 5.60
CA ALA A 100 -4.07 -8.97 5.50
C ALA A 100 -3.75 -10.31 6.17
N ALA A 101 -3.03 -11.17 5.45
CA ALA A 101 -2.55 -12.44 6.00
C ALA A 101 -1.26 -12.24 6.78
N GLU A 102 -0.42 -11.30 6.34
CA GLU A 102 0.84 -10.94 7.01
C GLU A 102 1.07 -9.44 6.85
N ALA A 103 1.85 -8.88 7.76
CA ALA A 103 2.33 -7.50 7.68
C ALA A 103 3.77 -7.47 8.16
N ALA A 104 4.63 -6.74 7.46
CA ALA A 104 6.06 -6.72 7.77
C ALA A 104 6.74 -5.46 7.28
N TRP A 105 7.79 -5.06 8.01
CA TRP A 105 8.78 -4.11 7.50
C TRP A 105 9.79 -4.88 6.68
N VAL A 106 9.92 -4.55 5.41
CA VAL A 106 10.81 -5.25 4.48
C VAL A 106 11.92 -4.32 4.03
N PRO A 107 13.20 -4.69 4.21
CA PRO A 107 14.29 -3.87 3.71
C PRO A 107 14.12 -3.53 2.23
N LEU A 108 14.41 -2.29 1.86
CA LEU A 108 14.20 -1.82 0.48
C LEU A 108 14.94 -2.68 -0.55
N GLU A 109 16.15 -3.13 -0.23
CA GLU A 109 16.91 -4.01 -1.13
C GLU A 109 16.22 -5.36 -1.34
N GLU A 110 15.50 -5.85 -0.34
CA GLU A 110 14.72 -7.08 -0.49
C GLU A 110 13.44 -6.86 -1.29
N VAL A 111 12.80 -5.70 -1.10
CA VAL A 111 11.61 -5.34 -1.89
C VAL A 111 11.94 -5.37 -3.38
N ALA A 112 13.10 -4.82 -3.75
CA ALA A 112 13.54 -4.78 -5.15
C ALA A 112 13.71 -6.18 -5.76
N GLU A 113 13.99 -7.18 -4.94
CA GLU A 113 14.20 -8.57 -5.38
C GLU A 113 12.95 -9.44 -5.27
N MET A 114 11.88 -8.96 -4.66
CA MET A 114 10.67 -9.75 -4.48
C MET A 114 9.99 -10.07 -5.81
N THR A 115 9.58 -11.34 -5.95
CA THR A 115 8.89 -11.81 -7.16
C THR A 115 7.37 -11.89 -6.96
N ASN A 116 6.90 -11.72 -5.74
CA ASN A 116 5.49 -11.85 -5.38
C ASN A 116 4.86 -10.53 -4.93
N LEU A 117 5.34 -9.42 -5.45
CA LEU A 117 4.65 -8.13 -5.32
C LEU A 117 3.46 -8.06 -6.26
N VAL A 118 2.44 -7.28 -5.91
CA VAL A 118 1.35 -7.02 -6.85
C VAL A 118 1.91 -6.37 -8.12
N ASP A 119 1.28 -6.66 -9.25
CA ASP A 119 1.77 -6.22 -10.56
C ASP A 119 1.89 -4.69 -10.61
N GLY A 120 3.04 -4.22 -11.11
CA GLY A 120 3.31 -2.80 -11.30
C GLY A 120 3.81 -2.06 -10.06
N LEU A 121 3.81 -2.68 -8.87
CA LEU A 121 4.22 -1.98 -7.66
C LEU A 121 5.72 -1.64 -7.67
N ALA A 122 6.57 -2.58 -8.05
CA ALA A 122 8.01 -2.33 -8.10
C ALA A 122 8.34 -1.18 -9.05
N GLU A 123 7.74 -1.17 -10.23
CA GLU A 123 7.93 -0.12 -11.23
C GLU A 123 7.46 1.24 -10.70
N PHE A 124 6.31 1.27 -10.04
CA PHE A 124 5.77 2.48 -9.44
C PHE A 124 6.74 3.04 -8.38
N LEU A 125 7.24 2.18 -7.51
CA LEU A 125 8.17 2.58 -6.45
C LEU A 125 9.50 3.09 -7.02
N HIS A 126 9.98 2.50 -8.10
CA HIS A 126 11.16 3.00 -8.81
C HIS A 126 10.91 4.36 -9.45
N GLU A 127 9.80 4.52 -10.14
CA GLU A 127 9.44 5.77 -10.81
C GLU A 127 9.35 6.94 -9.84
N HIS A 128 8.90 6.67 -8.62
CA HIS A 128 8.69 7.71 -7.62
C HIS A 128 9.82 7.81 -6.58
N GLY A 129 10.94 7.16 -6.85
CA GLY A 129 12.16 7.32 -6.04
C GLY A 129 12.16 6.60 -4.70
N VAL A 130 11.23 5.67 -4.49
CA VAL A 130 11.20 4.86 -3.25
C VAL A 130 12.23 3.74 -3.32
N LEU A 131 12.37 3.11 -4.48
CA LEU A 131 13.40 2.10 -4.73
C LEU A 131 14.48 2.68 -5.61
N ASP A 132 15.72 2.35 -5.30
CA ASP A 132 16.84 2.75 -6.13
C ASP A 132 16.86 1.94 -7.43
N VAL A 133 17.37 2.55 -8.49
CA VAL A 133 17.59 1.83 -9.74
C VAL A 133 18.72 0.83 -9.52
N ILE A 134 18.40 -0.44 -9.73
CA ILE A 134 19.41 -1.48 -9.68
C ILE A 134 20.03 -1.57 -11.06
N VAL A 135 21.30 -1.33 -11.12
CA VAL A 135 22.05 -1.38 -12.36
C VAL A 135 22.69 -2.76 -12.51
#